data_e5ef7f5eb10b77248ca92addab24d50d
#
_entry.id   e5ef7f5eb10b77248ca92addab24d50d
#
_cell.length_a   1.000
_cell.length_b   1.000
_cell.length_c   1.000
_cell.angle_alpha   90.00
_cell.angle_beta   90.00
_cell.angle_gamma   90.00
#
_symmetry.space_group_name_H-M   'P 1'
#
loop_
_entity.id
_entity.type
_entity.pdbx_description
1 polymer ?
#
loop_
_entity_poly.entity_id
_entity_poly.type
_entity_poly.pdbx_seq_one_letter_code
_entity_poly.pdbx_strand_id
1 'polypeptide(L)'
;MIELIVSDRCTNCGDCIAVCPTNVLDAGETGPPILARVDDCQTCFMCELHCRADAIYVAPDCDRRVSVTAEEVVALGHLGQYRKHSGWDEWTQQFPNEQWLMETVFRRAGEAAARRSEKP
;
A
#
# COMPACT_ATOMS: atom_id res chain seq x y z
N MET A 1 -6.59 9.22 5.42
CA MET A 1 -5.71 8.32 6.19
C MET A 1 -6.31 6.92 6.31
N ILE A 2 -5.51 5.95 6.67
CA ILE A 2 -5.98 4.57 6.81
C ILE A 2 -7.04 4.49 7.91
N GLU A 3 -8.14 3.80 7.63
CA GLU A 3 -9.25 3.66 8.55
C GLU A 3 -9.34 2.25 9.17
N LEU A 4 -9.19 1.22 8.34
CA LEU A 4 -9.37 -0.14 8.83
C LEU A 4 -8.75 -1.19 7.89
N ILE A 5 -8.58 -2.37 8.46
CA ILE A 5 -8.23 -3.59 7.72
C ILE A 5 -9.36 -4.59 7.96
N VAL A 6 -9.96 -5.10 6.88
CA VAL A 6 -11.05 -6.08 6.97
C VAL A 6 -10.46 -7.46 7.27
N SER A 7 -10.67 -7.94 8.50
CA SER A 7 -10.08 -9.18 9.00
C SER A 7 -10.37 -10.39 8.12
N ASP A 8 -11.59 -10.51 7.64
CA ASP A 8 -12.04 -11.64 6.82
C ASP A 8 -11.33 -11.71 5.46
N ARG A 9 -10.82 -10.60 4.96
CA ARG A 9 -10.11 -10.53 3.69
C ARG A 9 -8.59 -10.63 3.84
N CYS A 10 -8.06 -10.23 4.97
CA CYS A 10 -6.63 -10.17 5.22
C CYS A 10 -5.99 -11.57 5.18
N THR A 11 -4.92 -11.73 4.40
CA THR A 11 -4.17 -12.99 4.28
C THR A 11 -2.90 -13.01 5.13
N ASN A 12 -2.66 -11.95 5.90
CA ASN A 12 -1.48 -11.82 6.77
C ASN A 12 -0.14 -11.85 6.02
N CYS A 13 -0.11 -11.36 4.79
CA CYS A 13 1.11 -11.37 3.98
C CYS A 13 2.18 -10.38 4.46
N GLY A 14 1.80 -9.36 5.23
CA GLY A 14 2.74 -8.37 5.77
C GLY A 14 3.19 -7.28 4.81
N ASP A 15 2.72 -7.26 3.58
CA ASP A 15 3.13 -6.27 2.57
C ASP A 15 2.80 -4.83 3.00
N CYS A 16 1.63 -4.63 3.61
CA CYS A 16 1.22 -3.31 4.08
C CYS A 16 2.17 -2.72 5.14
N ILE A 17 2.71 -3.58 6.00
CA ILE A 17 3.69 -3.17 7.01
C ILE A 17 4.99 -2.78 6.31
N ALA A 18 5.43 -3.59 5.36
CA ALA A 18 6.71 -3.38 4.65
C ALA A 18 6.71 -2.11 3.81
N VAL A 19 5.58 -1.76 3.18
CA VAL A 19 5.52 -0.62 2.24
C VAL A 19 5.17 0.70 2.92
N CYS A 20 4.69 0.70 4.16
CA CYS A 20 4.29 1.93 4.84
C CYS A 20 5.50 2.83 5.10
N PRO A 21 5.57 4.03 4.50
CA PRO A 21 6.74 4.90 4.64
C PRO A 21 6.87 5.54 6.01
N THR A 22 5.79 5.56 6.79
CA THR A 22 5.75 6.24 8.09
C THR A 22 5.49 5.28 9.26
N ASN A 23 5.61 3.98 9.03
CA ASN A 23 5.55 2.96 10.08
C ASN A 23 4.27 3.03 10.93
N VAL A 24 3.14 3.09 10.25
CA VAL A 24 1.82 3.19 10.91
C VAL A 24 1.36 1.86 11.51
N LEU A 25 1.75 0.74 10.88
CA LEU A 25 1.21 -0.59 11.17
C LEU A 25 2.19 -1.48 11.91
N ASP A 26 1.69 -2.20 12.91
CA ASP A 26 2.44 -3.27 13.58
C ASP A 26 1.83 -4.62 13.23
N ALA A 27 2.65 -5.68 13.26
CA ALA A 27 2.16 -7.03 13.07
C ALA A 27 1.22 -7.42 14.22
N GLY A 28 0.09 -8.04 13.89
CA GLY A 28 -0.81 -8.61 14.88
C GLY A 28 -0.26 -9.94 15.43
N GLU A 29 -0.63 -10.28 16.66
CA GLU A 29 -0.18 -11.54 17.27
C GLU A 29 -0.80 -12.77 16.59
N THR A 30 -2.08 -12.71 16.28
CA THR A 30 -2.84 -13.85 15.75
C THR A 30 -3.76 -13.47 14.59
N GLY A 31 -3.61 -12.29 14.03
CA GLY A 31 -4.52 -11.79 13.02
C GLY A 31 -3.91 -10.70 12.17
N PRO A 32 -4.75 -9.86 11.54
CA PRO A 32 -4.27 -8.80 10.66
C PRO A 32 -3.42 -7.78 11.41
N PRO A 33 -2.63 -6.98 10.67
CA PRO A 33 -1.86 -5.90 11.28
C PRO A 33 -2.71 -4.93 12.07
N ILE A 34 -2.09 -4.30 13.05
CA ILE A 34 -2.72 -3.33 13.94
C ILE A 34 -2.38 -1.93 13.47
N LEU A 35 -3.38 -1.04 13.46
CA LEU A 35 -3.19 0.38 13.18
C LEU A 35 -2.61 1.04 14.45
N ALA A 36 -1.31 0.98 14.61
CA ALA A 36 -0.65 1.39 15.85
C ALA A 36 -0.40 2.89 15.95
N ARG A 37 -0.16 3.55 14.82
CA ARG A 37 0.25 4.96 14.78
C ARG A 37 -0.46 5.70 13.64
N VAL A 38 -1.80 5.71 13.71
CA VAL A 38 -2.65 6.29 12.65
C VAL A 38 -2.34 7.77 12.41
N ASP A 39 -1.97 8.50 13.46
CA ASP A 39 -1.63 9.93 13.34
C ASP A 39 -0.40 10.17 12.45
N ASP A 40 0.42 9.15 12.25
CA ASP A 40 1.59 9.22 11.37
C ASP A 40 1.27 8.89 9.91
N CYS A 41 0.03 8.53 9.61
CA CYS A 41 -0.39 8.16 8.25
C CYS A 41 -0.33 9.36 7.31
N GLN A 42 0.37 9.20 6.18
CA GLN A 42 0.54 10.23 5.16
C GLN A 42 -0.50 10.15 4.03
N THR A 43 -1.47 9.26 4.15
CA THR A 43 -2.52 9.05 3.13
C THR A 43 -1.92 8.83 1.73
N CYS A 44 -0.85 8.03 1.67
CA CYS A 44 -0.17 7.74 0.42
C CYS A 44 -0.78 6.58 -0.38
N PHE A 45 -1.72 5.85 0.21
CA PHE A 45 -2.39 4.68 -0.37
C PHE A 45 -1.47 3.50 -0.69
N MET A 46 -0.21 3.51 -0.29
CA MET A 46 0.73 2.44 -0.59
C MET A 46 0.30 1.09 -0.01
N CYS A 47 -0.22 1.09 1.22
CA CYS A 47 -0.73 -0.14 1.84
C CYS A 47 -1.90 -0.74 1.05
N GLU A 48 -2.82 0.09 0.62
CA GLU A 48 -3.97 -0.35 -0.19
C GLU A 48 -3.53 -0.85 -1.57
N LEU A 49 -2.60 -0.15 -2.22
CA LEU A 49 -2.07 -0.54 -3.53
C LEU A 49 -1.36 -1.89 -3.51
N HIS A 50 -0.66 -2.22 -2.43
CA HIS A 50 0.07 -3.49 -2.30
C HIS A 50 -0.76 -4.61 -1.67
N CYS A 51 -1.99 -4.34 -1.23
CA CYS A 51 -2.86 -5.35 -0.64
C CYS A 51 -3.61 -6.12 -1.73
N ARG A 52 -3.09 -7.28 -2.11
CA ARG A 52 -3.71 -8.13 -3.14
C ARG A 52 -5.06 -8.68 -2.74
N ALA A 53 -5.33 -8.75 -1.45
CA ALA A 53 -6.59 -9.24 -0.91
C ALA A 53 -7.68 -8.16 -0.87
N ASP A 54 -7.35 -6.91 -1.19
CA ASP A 54 -8.24 -5.75 -1.07
C ASP A 54 -8.90 -5.67 0.29
N ALA A 55 -8.08 -5.80 1.34
CA ALA A 55 -8.54 -5.83 2.72
C ALA A 55 -8.45 -4.48 3.42
N ILE A 56 -7.79 -3.49 2.81
CA ILE A 56 -7.47 -2.21 3.45
C ILE A 56 -8.30 -1.09 2.85
N TYR A 57 -8.87 -0.27 3.74
CA TYR A 57 -9.54 0.96 3.34
C TYR A 57 -8.78 2.18 3.84
N VAL A 58 -8.37 3.01 2.89
CA VAL A 58 -7.75 4.31 3.16
C VAL A 58 -8.73 5.39 2.70
N ALA A 59 -9.21 6.22 3.63
CA ALA A 59 -10.08 7.33 3.30
C ALA A 59 -9.24 8.48 2.72
N PRO A 60 -9.80 9.27 1.79
CA PRO A 60 -9.07 10.41 1.20
C PRO A 60 -8.84 11.57 2.18
N ASP A 61 -9.57 11.60 3.29
CA ASP A 61 -9.37 12.62 4.32
C ASP A 61 -8.01 12.41 5.01
N CYS A 62 -7.11 13.38 4.90
CA CYS A 62 -5.74 13.26 5.38
C CYS A 62 -5.52 13.90 6.76
N ASP A 63 -6.49 14.64 7.27
CA ASP A 63 -6.36 15.45 8.50
C ASP A 63 -7.26 14.96 9.63
N ARG A 64 -8.12 13.99 9.39
CA ARG A 64 -9.07 13.47 10.39
C ARG A 64 -9.52 12.05 10.05
N ARG A 65 -9.97 11.34 11.06
CA ARG A 65 -10.63 10.04 10.90
C ARG A 65 -12.09 10.26 10.49
N VAL A 66 -12.58 9.41 9.60
CA VAL A 66 -13.99 9.44 9.16
C VAL A 66 -14.85 8.40 9.88
N SER A 67 -14.24 7.51 10.65
CA SER A 67 -14.92 6.55 11.55
C SER A 67 -15.95 5.66 10.83
N VAL A 68 -15.53 5.02 9.75
CA VAL A 68 -16.36 4.06 9.02
C VAL A 68 -16.21 2.66 9.59
N THR A 69 -17.24 1.82 9.40
CA THR A 69 -17.19 0.41 9.78
C THR A 69 -16.81 -0.46 8.55
N ALA A 70 -16.33 -1.68 8.82
CA ALA A 70 -16.01 -2.63 7.77
C ALA A 70 -17.25 -2.95 6.91
N GLU A 71 -18.41 -3.10 7.54
CA GLU A 71 -19.67 -3.38 6.87
C GLU A 71 -20.07 -2.26 5.90
N GLU A 72 -19.91 -1.01 6.31
CA GLU A 72 -20.19 0.16 5.45
C GLU A 72 -19.27 0.18 4.24
N VAL A 73 -17.99 -0.02 4.44
CA VAL A 73 -16.99 0.01 3.38
C VAL A 73 -17.23 -1.11 2.36
N VAL A 74 -17.56 -2.32 2.84
CA VAL A 74 -17.89 -3.45 1.97
C VAL A 74 -19.18 -3.19 1.19
N ALA A 75 -20.22 -2.70 1.88
CA ALA A 75 -21.51 -2.43 1.25
C ALA A 75 -21.44 -1.38 0.16
N LEU A 76 -20.59 -0.36 0.34
CA LEU A 76 -20.38 0.71 -0.64
C LEU A 76 -19.38 0.32 -1.74
N GLY A 77 -18.73 -0.83 -1.63
CA GLY A 77 -17.78 -1.32 -2.63
C GLY A 77 -16.49 -0.52 -2.70
N HIS A 78 -16.05 0.07 -1.59
CA HIS A 78 -14.86 0.93 -1.57
C HIS A 78 -13.53 0.16 -1.52
N LEU A 79 -13.56 -1.11 -1.15
CA LEU A 79 -12.33 -1.92 -1.08
C LEU A 79 -11.76 -2.20 -2.47
N GLY A 80 -10.48 -1.92 -2.65
CA GLY A 80 -9.78 -2.16 -3.91
C GLY A 80 -10.06 -1.14 -5.00
N GLN A 81 -10.87 -0.13 -4.77
CA GLN A 81 -11.20 0.88 -5.78
C GLN A 81 -9.99 1.69 -6.23
N TYR A 82 -9.19 2.16 -5.29
CA TYR A 82 -8.02 2.97 -5.62
C TYR A 82 -7.03 2.18 -6.45
N ARG A 83 -6.75 0.94 -6.05
CA ARG A 83 -5.87 0.03 -6.77
C ARG A 83 -6.36 -0.21 -8.20
N LYS A 84 -7.65 -0.53 -8.36
CA LYS A 84 -8.27 -0.78 -9.66
C LYS A 84 -8.24 0.45 -10.55
N HIS A 85 -8.66 1.59 -10.03
CA HIS A 85 -8.78 2.83 -10.82
C HIS A 85 -7.44 3.49 -11.12
N SER A 86 -6.41 3.22 -10.31
CA SER A 86 -5.06 3.70 -10.60
C SER A 86 -4.37 2.95 -11.75
N GLY A 87 -4.91 1.79 -12.13
CA GLY A 87 -4.27 0.93 -13.12
C GLY A 87 -3.06 0.19 -12.56
N TRP A 88 -2.98 0.04 -11.24
CA TRP A 88 -1.83 -0.54 -10.54
C TRP A 88 -1.40 -1.91 -11.08
N ASP A 89 -2.37 -2.76 -11.41
CA ASP A 89 -2.13 -4.12 -11.88
C ASP A 89 -2.07 -4.27 -13.40
N GLU A 90 -2.26 -3.20 -14.16
CA GLU A 90 -2.40 -3.24 -15.62
C GLU A 90 -1.20 -3.86 -16.32
N TRP A 91 0.01 -3.56 -15.85
CA TRP A 91 1.26 -4.04 -16.45
C TRP A 91 2.06 -4.95 -15.52
N THR A 92 1.43 -5.53 -14.51
CA THR A 92 2.10 -6.24 -13.43
C THR A 92 3.01 -7.38 -13.92
N GLN A 93 2.60 -8.09 -14.96
CA GLN A 93 3.38 -9.22 -15.47
C GLN A 93 4.65 -8.80 -16.22
N GLN A 94 4.65 -7.59 -16.79
CA GLN A 94 5.79 -7.05 -17.53
C GLN A 94 6.61 -6.07 -16.71
N PHE A 95 5.93 -5.25 -15.90
CA PHE A 95 6.54 -4.20 -15.09
C PHE A 95 5.98 -4.25 -13.67
N PRO A 96 6.46 -5.18 -12.83
CA PRO A 96 5.95 -5.29 -11.46
C PRO A 96 6.26 -4.02 -10.65
N ASN A 97 5.33 -3.64 -9.80
CA ASN A 97 5.46 -2.46 -8.95
C ASN A 97 6.34 -2.79 -7.74
N GLU A 98 7.59 -2.33 -7.79
CA GLU A 98 8.61 -2.62 -6.76
C GLU A 98 9.22 -1.33 -6.18
N GLN A 99 8.50 -0.21 -6.24
CA GLN A 99 9.02 1.09 -5.83
C GLN A 99 9.46 1.13 -4.36
N TRP A 100 8.88 0.30 -3.52
CA TRP A 100 9.26 0.19 -2.12
C TRP A 100 10.58 -0.58 -1.90
N LEU A 101 11.09 -1.24 -2.94
CA LEU A 101 12.39 -1.90 -2.92
C LEU A 101 13.49 -0.93 -3.36
N MET A 102 13.92 -0.06 -2.46
CA MET A 102 14.84 1.02 -2.79
C MET A 102 16.18 0.53 -3.35
N GLU A 103 16.67 -0.60 -2.87
CA GLU A 103 17.92 -1.19 -3.38
C GLU A 103 17.83 -1.48 -4.88
N THR A 104 16.70 -2.01 -5.33
CA THR A 104 16.46 -2.27 -6.76
C THR A 104 16.40 -0.97 -7.56
N VAL A 105 15.74 0.05 -7.01
CA VAL A 105 15.64 1.37 -7.64
C VAL A 105 17.03 2.00 -7.81
N PHE A 106 17.84 1.99 -6.76
CA PHE A 106 19.18 2.55 -6.79
C PHE A 106 20.12 1.80 -7.77
N ARG A 107 20.02 0.48 -7.80
CA ARG A 107 20.78 -0.33 -8.75
C ARG A 107 20.43 0.03 -10.20
N ARG A 108 19.15 0.13 -10.52
CA ARG A 108 18.67 0.53 -11.85
C ARG A 108 19.15 1.92 -12.25
N ALA A 109 19.13 2.84 -11.31
CA ALA A 109 19.65 4.20 -11.52
C ALA A 109 21.13 4.20 -11.83
N GLY A 110 21.92 3.40 -11.09
CA GLY A 110 23.35 3.24 -11.33
C GLY A 110 23.66 2.66 -12.71
N GLU A 111 22.94 1.61 -13.12
CA GLU A 111 23.06 0.99 -14.43
C GLU A 111 22.73 1.98 -15.56
N ALA A 112 21.68 2.77 -15.39
CA ALA A 112 21.29 3.80 -16.37
C ALA A 112 22.34 4.90 -16.49
N ALA A 113 22.93 5.33 -15.37
CA ALA A 113 24.00 6.33 -15.37
C ALA A 113 25.25 5.80 -16.07
N ALA A 114 25.63 4.54 -15.82
CA ALA A 114 26.76 3.90 -16.48
C ALA A 114 26.58 3.84 -18.00
N ARG A 115 25.38 3.47 -18.46
CA ARG A 115 25.06 3.44 -19.90
C ARG A 115 25.14 4.83 -20.54
N ARG A 116 24.76 5.88 -19.82
CA ARG A 116 24.87 7.26 -20.34
C ARG A 116 26.33 7.70 -20.52
N SER A 117 27.22 7.30 -19.62
CA SER A 117 28.63 7.67 -19.73
C SER A 117 29.36 6.92 -20.84
N GLU A 118 28.80 5.81 -21.34
CA GLU A 118 29.39 5.06 -22.48
C GLU A 118 29.04 5.67 -23.83
N LYS A 119 28.11 6.60 -23.92
CA LYS A 119 27.73 7.27 -25.16
C LYS A 119 28.71 8.39 -25.47
N PRO A 120 29.22 8.47 -26.73
CA PRO A 120 30.08 9.55 -27.14
C PRO A 120 29.38 10.90 -27.17
#